data_89f356ba75b4a6aca2a70dc52dfda4ab
#
_entry.id   89f356ba75b4a6aca2a70dc52dfda4ab
#
_cell.length_a   1.000
_cell.length_b   1.000
_cell.length_c   1.000
_cell.angle_alpha   90.00
_cell.angle_beta   90.00
_cell.angle_gamma   90.00
#
_symmetry.space_group_name_H-M   'P 1'
#
loop_
_entity.id
_entity.type
_entity.pdbx_description
1 polymer ?
#
loop_
_entity_poly.entity_id
_entity_poly.type
_entity_poly.pdbx_seq_one_letter_code
_entity_poly.pdbx_strand_id
1 'polypeptide(L)'
;MEKNEIRFEPCDSGSAGGSLQSSISASFYELESMFGTPAFEGKGDKITTEFVVDFEYYDAWGDLEMGTFSLYDWHYARNFNDDSEEITWNVGGPYYTCSLAADFAMKIFRETDVRYGDEEACLANYDFNLEDVGEVAIKEEVIA
;
A
#
# COMPACT_ATOMS: atom_id res chain seq x y z
N MET A 1 16.92 -8.05 -5.92
CA MET A 1 16.27 -7.89 -4.60
C MET A 1 16.77 -9.02 -3.71
N GLU A 2 17.19 -8.69 -2.52
CA GLU A 2 17.69 -9.67 -1.56
C GLU A 2 16.57 -10.19 -0.67
N LYS A 3 16.85 -11.33 -0.01
CA LYS A 3 15.93 -11.91 0.94
C LYS A 3 15.64 -10.92 2.08
N ASN A 4 14.39 -10.87 2.55
CA ASN A 4 13.87 -9.95 3.56
C ASN A 4 13.71 -8.49 3.09
N GLU A 5 13.73 -8.25 1.79
CA GLU A 5 13.45 -6.94 1.25
C GLU A 5 12.06 -6.92 0.61
N ILE A 6 11.45 -5.75 0.62
CA ILE A 6 10.20 -5.51 -0.09
C ILE A 6 10.39 -4.34 -1.04
N ARG A 7 9.76 -4.43 -2.19
CA ARG A 7 9.81 -3.41 -3.22
C ARG A 7 8.40 -3.01 -3.58
N PHE A 8 8.19 -1.70 -3.75
CA PHE A 8 6.90 -1.13 -4.14
C PHE A 8 7.03 -0.42 -5.48
N GLU A 9 6.02 -0.57 -6.33
CA GLU A 9 5.95 0.12 -7.61
C GLU A 9 4.52 0.63 -7.82
N PRO A 10 4.28 1.95 -7.71
CA PRO A 10 2.95 2.49 -8.00
C PRO A 10 2.52 2.21 -9.43
N CYS A 11 1.24 1.92 -9.61
CA CYS A 11 0.64 1.59 -10.89
C CYS A 11 -0.46 2.61 -11.20
N ASP A 12 -0.39 3.27 -12.34
CA ASP A 12 -1.34 4.32 -12.72
C ASP A 12 -2.52 3.80 -13.55
N SER A 13 -2.51 2.54 -13.91
CA SER A 13 -3.55 1.96 -14.77
C SER A 13 -4.04 0.58 -14.33
N GLY A 14 -3.60 0.11 -13.17
CA GLY A 14 -3.92 -1.22 -12.69
C GLY A 14 -5.16 -1.27 -11.83
N SER A 15 -5.43 -2.47 -11.33
CA SER A 15 -6.47 -2.74 -10.36
C SER A 15 -5.95 -3.81 -9.40
N ALA A 16 -6.21 -3.63 -8.11
CA ALA A 16 -5.81 -4.62 -7.11
C ALA A 16 -6.70 -5.86 -7.16
N GLY A 17 -7.95 -5.71 -7.56
CA GLY A 17 -8.93 -6.79 -7.47
C GLY A 17 -9.23 -7.14 -6.01
N GLY A 18 -9.90 -8.27 -5.80
CA GLY A 18 -10.13 -8.78 -4.46
C GLY A 18 -11.13 -7.98 -3.65
N SER A 19 -10.92 -7.90 -2.35
CA SER A 19 -11.86 -7.33 -1.41
C SER A 19 -11.17 -6.43 -0.38
N LEU A 20 -11.99 -5.81 0.47
CA LEU A 20 -11.49 -5.00 1.58
C LEU A 20 -10.67 -5.86 2.55
N GLN A 21 -9.45 -5.44 2.83
CA GLN A 21 -8.56 -6.11 3.75
C GLN A 21 -8.43 -5.38 5.09
N SER A 22 -8.31 -4.06 5.03
CA SER A 22 -8.17 -3.23 6.23
C SER A 22 -8.35 -1.76 5.85
N SER A 23 -7.97 -0.86 6.77
CA SER A 23 -7.95 0.57 6.49
C SER A 23 -6.71 1.20 7.11
N ILE A 24 -6.32 2.35 6.55
CA ILE A 24 -5.23 3.17 7.08
C ILE A 24 -5.72 4.60 7.24
N SER A 25 -5.07 5.34 8.11
CA SER A 25 -5.35 6.76 8.32
C SER A 25 -4.24 7.57 7.68
N ALA A 26 -4.58 8.43 6.74
CA ALA A 26 -3.61 9.25 6.00
C ALA A 26 -4.29 10.43 5.33
N SER A 27 -3.51 11.44 4.97
CA SER A 27 -4.00 12.53 4.13
C SER A 27 -3.75 12.22 2.66
N PHE A 28 -4.52 12.84 1.78
CA PHE A 28 -4.25 12.73 0.34
C PHE A 28 -2.85 13.20 0.01
N TYR A 29 -2.42 14.32 0.61
CA TYR A 29 -1.06 14.85 0.41
C TYR A 29 0.00 13.79 0.72
N GLU A 30 -0.18 13.06 1.81
CA GLU A 30 0.73 11.99 2.21
C GLU A 30 0.79 10.86 1.18
N LEU A 31 -0.38 10.40 0.73
CA LEU A 31 -0.45 9.31 -0.27
C LEU A 31 0.11 9.74 -1.62
N GLU A 32 -0.19 10.96 -2.05
CA GLU A 32 0.37 11.50 -3.30
C GLU A 32 1.89 11.64 -3.21
N SER A 33 2.40 12.06 -2.06
CA SER A 33 3.83 12.16 -1.83
C SER A 33 4.53 10.79 -1.90
N MET A 34 3.85 9.74 -1.41
CA MET A 34 4.39 8.37 -1.45
C MET A 34 4.35 7.77 -2.83
N PHE A 35 3.18 7.82 -3.47
CA PHE A 35 2.89 7.00 -4.64
C PHE A 35 2.73 7.80 -5.94
N GLY A 36 2.79 9.13 -5.87
CA GLY A 36 2.59 9.96 -7.04
C GLY A 36 1.12 10.11 -7.38
N THR A 37 0.81 10.33 -8.65
CA THR A 37 -0.56 10.53 -9.12
C THR A 37 -1.40 9.30 -8.87
N PRO A 38 -2.63 9.45 -8.33
CA PRO A 38 -3.50 8.29 -8.14
C PRO A 38 -3.88 7.64 -9.46
N ALA A 39 -4.14 6.33 -9.42
CA ALA A 39 -4.57 5.57 -10.60
C ALA A 39 -5.96 6.02 -11.07
N PHE A 40 -6.80 6.45 -10.15
CA PHE A 40 -8.12 6.99 -10.44
C PHE A 40 -8.37 8.23 -9.59
N GLU A 41 -8.89 9.28 -10.22
CA GLU A 41 -9.35 10.48 -9.54
C GLU A 41 -10.54 11.03 -10.31
N GLY A 42 -11.67 11.18 -9.62
CA GLY A 42 -12.89 11.66 -10.26
C GLY A 42 -14.11 11.25 -9.47
N LYS A 43 -15.25 11.14 -10.14
CA LYS A 43 -16.49 10.75 -9.51
C LYS A 43 -16.81 9.30 -9.89
N GLY A 44 -16.39 8.36 -9.05
CA GLY A 44 -16.68 6.96 -9.21
C GLY A 44 -17.90 6.55 -8.37
N ASP A 45 -18.15 5.24 -8.33
CA ASP A 45 -19.20 4.68 -7.47
C ASP A 45 -18.67 4.58 -6.05
N LYS A 46 -19.07 5.53 -5.20
CA LYS A 46 -18.70 5.65 -3.79
C LYS A 46 -17.22 5.99 -3.51
N ILE A 47 -16.41 6.14 -4.55
CA ILE A 47 -15.01 6.58 -4.37
C ILE A 47 -14.71 7.76 -5.28
N THR A 48 -13.73 8.59 -4.88
CA THR A 48 -13.24 9.69 -5.70
C THR A 48 -11.78 9.52 -6.07
N THR A 49 -11.02 8.74 -5.31
CA THR A 49 -9.58 8.63 -5.45
C THR A 49 -9.13 7.23 -5.11
N GLU A 50 -8.31 6.66 -5.98
CA GLU A 50 -7.73 5.34 -5.74
C GLU A 50 -6.26 5.33 -6.15
N PHE A 51 -5.41 4.85 -5.26
CA PHE A 51 -4.02 4.53 -5.56
C PHE A 51 -3.90 3.03 -5.70
N VAL A 52 -3.13 2.57 -6.68
CA VAL A 52 -2.87 1.14 -6.89
C VAL A 52 -1.37 0.93 -6.85
N VAL A 53 -0.92 -0.02 -6.06
CA VAL A 53 0.51 -0.25 -5.82
C VAL A 53 0.83 -1.73 -5.94
N ASP A 54 1.78 -2.05 -6.80
CA ASP A 54 2.35 -3.39 -6.90
C ASP A 54 3.46 -3.54 -5.88
N PHE A 55 3.59 -4.72 -5.31
CA PHE A 55 4.69 -5.03 -4.40
C PHE A 55 5.23 -6.43 -4.63
N GLU A 56 6.49 -6.63 -4.26
CA GLU A 56 7.10 -7.94 -4.29
C GLU A 56 8.07 -8.09 -3.12
N TYR A 57 8.19 -9.31 -2.60
CA TYR A 57 9.07 -9.62 -1.48
C TYR A 57 9.40 -11.11 -1.49
N TYR A 58 10.42 -11.50 -0.73
CA TYR A 58 10.69 -12.93 -0.49
C TYR A 58 10.05 -13.36 0.82
N ASP A 59 9.32 -14.47 0.79
CA ASP A 59 8.69 -15.00 1.99
C ASP A 59 9.71 -15.73 2.89
N ALA A 60 9.21 -16.32 3.98
CA ALA A 60 10.05 -17.00 4.95
C ALA A 60 10.77 -18.22 4.37
N TRP A 61 10.26 -18.78 3.27
CA TRP A 61 10.84 -19.94 2.59
C TRP A 61 11.75 -19.53 1.43
N GLY A 62 11.91 -18.24 1.18
CA GLY A 62 12.75 -17.74 0.10
C GLY A 62 12.08 -17.69 -1.26
N ASP A 63 10.78 -17.89 -1.32
CA ASP A 63 10.01 -17.79 -2.56
C ASP A 63 9.61 -16.34 -2.82
N LEU A 64 9.67 -15.93 -4.08
CA LEU A 64 9.26 -14.59 -4.47
C LEU A 64 7.74 -14.51 -4.50
N GLU A 65 7.20 -13.59 -3.71
CA GLU A 65 5.78 -13.31 -3.66
C GLU A 65 5.50 -11.93 -4.25
N MET A 66 4.42 -11.81 -5.01
CA MET A 66 4.00 -10.57 -5.61
C MET A 66 2.53 -10.33 -5.32
N GLY A 67 2.16 -9.06 -5.23
CA GLY A 67 0.77 -8.68 -4.99
C GLY A 67 0.52 -7.26 -5.43
N THR A 68 -0.74 -6.86 -5.33
CA THR A 68 -1.19 -5.51 -5.64
C THR A 68 -2.19 -5.10 -4.59
N PHE A 69 -2.02 -3.93 -3.99
CA PHE A 69 -3.02 -3.37 -3.11
C PHE A 69 -3.55 -2.05 -3.67
N SER A 70 -4.75 -1.68 -3.24
CA SER A 70 -5.30 -0.37 -3.54
C SER A 70 -5.59 0.39 -2.25
N LEU A 71 -5.52 1.71 -2.34
CA LEU A 71 -5.91 2.61 -1.26
C LEU A 71 -6.96 3.53 -1.85
N TYR A 72 -8.18 3.49 -1.30
CA TYR A 72 -9.29 4.25 -1.85
C TYR A 72 -10.13 4.90 -0.75
N ASP A 73 -10.68 6.07 -1.07
CA ASP A 73 -11.60 6.77 -0.17
C ASP A 73 -12.99 6.17 -0.34
N TRP A 74 -13.62 5.73 0.76
CA TRP A 74 -14.95 5.15 0.71
C TRP A 74 -15.99 6.20 1.07
N HIS A 75 -17.14 6.17 0.39
CA HIS A 75 -18.23 7.12 0.57
C HIS A 75 -17.79 8.58 0.34
N TYR A 76 -16.89 8.80 -0.64
CA TYR A 76 -16.43 10.15 -1.00
C TYR A 76 -15.76 10.88 0.19
N ALA A 77 -14.99 10.15 0.98
CA ALA A 77 -14.41 10.69 2.21
C ALA A 77 -13.36 11.77 1.97
N ARG A 78 -12.70 11.77 0.81
CA ARG A 78 -11.66 12.77 0.51
C ARG A 78 -12.26 14.17 0.41
N ASN A 79 -11.61 15.13 1.10
CA ASN A 79 -11.94 16.55 0.99
C ASN A 79 -11.02 17.20 -0.05
N PHE A 80 -11.56 17.53 -1.23
CA PHE A 80 -10.77 18.17 -2.30
C PHE A 80 -10.35 19.60 -1.98
N ASN A 81 -10.89 20.21 -0.94
CA ASN A 81 -10.51 21.55 -0.50
C ASN A 81 -9.39 21.54 0.55
N ASP A 82 -9.03 20.36 1.07
CA ASP A 82 -7.99 20.24 2.08
C ASP A 82 -7.27 18.89 1.94
N ASP A 83 -6.20 18.87 1.15
CA ASP A 83 -5.41 17.68 0.90
C ASP A 83 -4.60 17.23 2.14
N SER A 84 -4.52 18.07 3.16
CA SER A 84 -3.83 17.73 4.42
C SER A 84 -4.74 17.09 5.45
N GLU A 85 -6.06 17.04 5.20
CA GLU A 85 -6.99 16.41 6.12
C GLU A 85 -6.74 14.90 6.19
N GLU A 86 -6.57 14.39 7.39
CA GLU A 86 -6.39 12.96 7.61
C GLU A 86 -7.75 12.28 7.56
N ILE A 87 -7.87 11.30 6.66
CA ILE A 87 -9.10 10.52 6.50
C ILE A 87 -8.75 9.03 6.55
N THR A 88 -9.77 8.20 6.62
CA THR A 88 -9.61 6.75 6.56
C THR A 88 -9.64 6.31 5.10
N TRP A 89 -8.61 5.59 4.67
CA TRP A 89 -8.53 4.98 3.35
C TRP A 89 -8.68 3.47 3.50
N ASN A 90 -9.53 2.88 2.67
CA ASN A 90 -9.65 1.43 2.65
C ASN A 90 -8.47 0.82 1.89
N VAL A 91 -7.99 -0.32 2.39
CA VAL A 91 -6.96 -1.12 1.72
C VAL A 91 -7.65 -2.30 1.07
N GLY A 92 -7.59 -2.37 -0.25
CA GLY A 92 -8.17 -3.48 -1.02
C GLY A 92 -7.09 -4.38 -1.61
N GLY A 93 -7.46 -5.63 -1.87
CA GLY A 93 -6.57 -6.59 -2.49
C GLY A 93 -7.07 -8.01 -2.30
N PRO A 94 -6.44 -8.99 -2.99
CA PRO A 94 -6.89 -10.38 -2.89
C PRO A 94 -6.48 -11.10 -1.61
N TYR A 95 -5.46 -10.59 -0.90
CA TYR A 95 -4.89 -11.29 0.25
C TYR A 95 -4.64 -10.35 1.41
N TYR A 96 -4.59 -10.91 2.62
CA TYR A 96 -4.27 -10.15 3.83
C TYR A 96 -2.86 -9.54 3.78
N THR A 97 -1.92 -10.15 3.06
CA THR A 97 -0.58 -9.58 2.86
C THR A 97 -0.63 -8.20 2.19
N CYS A 98 -1.69 -7.88 1.45
CA CYS A 98 -1.89 -6.54 0.90
C CYS A 98 -2.01 -5.49 2.02
N SER A 99 -2.71 -5.83 3.10
CA SER A 99 -2.83 -4.97 4.28
C SER A 99 -1.46 -4.74 4.93
N LEU A 100 -0.68 -5.80 5.10
CA LEU A 100 0.65 -5.71 5.71
C LEU A 100 1.60 -4.88 4.85
N ALA A 101 1.55 -5.08 3.53
CA ALA A 101 2.39 -4.32 2.60
C ALA A 101 2.05 -2.83 2.64
N ALA A 102 0.75 -2.49 2.67
CA ALA A 102 0.31 -1.10 2.75
C ALA A 102 0.78 -0.44 4.06
N ASP A 103 0.60 -1.13 5.18
CA ASP A 103 1.05 -0.64 6.49
C ASP A 103 2.56 -0.44 6.51
N PHE A 104 3.30 -1.37 5.94
CA PHE A 104 4.76 -1.28 5.89
C PHE A 104 5.22 -0.12 5.01
N ALA A 105 4.58 0.09 3.86
CA ALA A 105 4.88 1.22 2.99
C ALA A 105 4.69 2.55 3.72
N MET A 106 3.58 2.69 4.45
CA MET A 106 3.29 3.89 5.25
C MET A 106 4.33 4.10 6.34
N LYS A 107 4.70 3.04 7.03
CA LYS A 107 5.70 3.10 8.10
C LYS A 107 7.04 3.60 7.57
N ILE A 108 7.50 3.04 6.45
CA ILE A 108 8.76 3.48 5.85
C ILE A 108 8.68 4.94 5.42
N PHE A 109 7.58 5.34 4.79
CA PHE A 109 7.41 6.72 4.36
C PHE A 109 7.49 7.70 5.54
N ARG A 110 6.77 7.40 6.62
CA ARG A 110 6.73 8.26 7.80
C ARG A 110 8.06 8.36 8.53
N GLU A 111 8.87 7.31 8.45
CA GLU A 111 10.20 7.30 9.08
C GLU A 111 11.30 7.89 8.19
N THR A 112 11.18 7.75 6.86
CA THR A 112 12.28 8.06 5.93
C THR A 112 11.92 9.07 4.84
N ASP A 113 10.64 9.45 4.71
CA ASP A 113 10.12 10.32 3.65
C ASP A 113 10.40 9.77 2.24
N VAL A 114 10.47 8.44 2.10
CA VAL A 114 10.68 7.81 0.79
C VAL A 114 9.43 7.98 -0.08
N ARG A 115 9.66 8.20 -1.38
CA ARG A 115 8.58 8.44 -2.35
C ARG A 115 8.59 7.34 -3.40
N TYR A 116 7.68 6.39 -3.28
CA TYR A 116 7.61 5.24 -4.18
C TYR A 116 7.20 5.61 -5.60
N GLY A 117 6.55 6.77 -5.78
CA GLY A 117 6.23 7.29 -7.10
C GLY A 117 7.45 7.78 -7.88
N ASP A 118 8.57 7.98 -7.21
CA ASP A 118 9.86 8.29 -7.82
C ASP A 118 10.50 6.97 -8.27
N GLU A 119 10.90 6.89 -9.52
CA GLU A 119 11.48 5.68 -10.09
C GLU A 119 12.72 5.18 -9.32
N GLU A 120 13.55 6.11 -8.85
CA GLU A 120 14.72 5.74 -8.05
C GLU A 120 14.33 5.15 -6.70
N ALA A 121 13.28 5.70 -6.08
CA ALA A 121 12.81 5.22 -4.80
C ALA A 121 12.15 3.84 -4.91
N CYS A 122 11.40 3.58 -5.98
CA CYS A 122 10.75 2.28 -6.15
C CYS A 122 11.75 1.16 -6.43
N LEU A 123 12.95 1.50 -6.90
CA LEU A 123 14.04 0.53 -7.06
C LEU A 123 14.86 0.33 -5.80
N ALA A 124 14.68 1.17 -4.78
CA ALA A 124 15.38 1.02 -3.52
C ALA A 124 14.80 -0.17 -2.75
N ASN A 125 15.68 -0.91 -2.10
CA ASN A 125 15.29 -2.06 -1.31
C ASN A 125 15.26 -1.67 0.17
N TYR A 126 14.20 -2.10 0.86
CA TYR A 126 14.00 -1.87 2.28
C TYR A 126 13.87 -3.21 2.99
N ASP A 127 14.46 -3.32 4.16
CA ASP A 127 14.32 -4.53 4.95
C ASP A 127 12.86 -4.75 5.31
N PHE A 128 12.33 -5.89 4.91
CA PHE A 128 10.96 -6.29 5.18
C PHE A 128 10.97 -7.45 6.18
N ASN A 129 10.37 -7.21 7.33
CA ASN A 129 10.21 -8.21 8.37
C ASN A 129 8.74 -8.31 8.74
N LEU A 130 8.12 -9.44 8.45
CA LEU A 130 6.72 -9.67 8.75
C LEU A 130 6.40 -9.49 10.24
N GLU A 131 7.36 -9.76 11.12
CA GLU A 131 7.18 -9.55 12.56
C GLU A 131 7.02 -8.06 12.90
N ASP A 132 7.69 -7.18 12.16
CA ASP A 132 7.58 -5.73 12.39
C ASP A 132 6.26 -5.17 11.89
N VAL A 133 5.64 -5.81 10.90
CA VAL A 133 4.40 -5.32 10.30
C VAL A 133 3.18 -5.99 10.88
N GLY A 134 3.28 -7.29 11.17
CA GLY A 134 2.15 -8.05 11.67
C GLY A 134 2.53 -9.43 12.14
N GLU A 135 2.88 -9.53 13.40
CA GLU A 135 3.13 -10.83 14.03
C GLU A 135 1.95 -11.78 13.85
N VAL A 136 0.74 -11.22 13.81
CA VAL A 136 -0.50 -11.99 13.64
C VAL A 136 -0.52 -12.71 12.29
N ALA A 137 -0.07 -12.06 11.22
CA ALA A 137 -0.06 -12.66 9.89
C ALA A 137 0.87 -13.87 9.81
N ILE A 138 2.04 -13.80 10.45
CA ILE A 138 2.98 -14.91 10.49
C ILE A 138 2.33 -16.11 11.20
N LYS A 139 1.65 -15.86 12.33
CA LYS A 139 0.97 -16.91 13.09
C LYS A 139 -0.16 -17.53 12.29
N GLU A 140 -0.92 -16.74 11.55
CA GLU A 140 -2.00 -17.23 10.70
C GLU A 140 -1.46 -18.12 9.58
N GLU A 141 -0.38 -17.73 8.93
CA GLU A 141 0.26 -18.52 7.89
C GLU A 141 0.79 -19.85 8.41
N VAL A 142 1.33 -19.88 9.62
CA VAL A 142 1.85 -21.10 10.24
C VAL A 142 0.71 -22.03 10.65
N ILE A 143 -0.42 -21.49 11.09
CA ILE A 143 -1.57 -22.27 11.56
C ILE A 143 -2.41 -22.75 10.37
N ALA A 144 -2.46 -21.99 9.33
CA ALA A 144 -3.20 -22.36 8.13
C ALA A 144 -2.48 -23.42 7.32
#